data_75fe5b330fff0066600799cb67a53ecb
#
_entry.id   75fe5b330fff0066600799cb67a53ecb
#
_cell.length_a   1.000
_cell.length_b   1.000
_cell.length_c   1.000
_cell.angle_alpha   90.00
_cell.angle_beta   90.00
_cell.angle_gamma   90.00
#
_symmetry.space_group_name_H-M   'P 1'
#
loop_
_entity.id
_entity.type
_entity.pdbx_description
1 polymer ?
#
loop_
_entity_poly.entity_id
_entity_poly.type
_entity_poly.pdbx_seq_one_letter_code
_entity_poly.pdbx_strand_id
1 'polypeptide(L)'
;MRIRFEQQLSLGVTPISLVNIPLYKRDELPPTLLALQFIFTNPELNEQVFSILEKVILSGKQNTGRTGMDLWHILVLGVVRSTLDINYDRLWHVANYDKLVRQIMGVESNDSFCEEKKFAYNTVRENASLLDEATIDQINTLVIKAGHQIVKKKLKVKADTYVMESNVHFPSDISLLWDASRKCIDTIMNCEKEFNLSG
;
A
#
# COMPACT_ATOMS: atom_id res chain seq x y z
N MET A 1 24.58 0.15 10.67
CA MET A 1 24.73 0.84 9.39
C MET A 1 23.71 0.29 8.41
N ARG A 2 22.91 1.13 7.71
CA ARG A 2 22.02 0.74 6.62
C ARG A 2 22.53 1.38 5.34
N ILE A 3 22.54 0.58 4.27
CA ILE A 3 23.06 0.99 2.97
C ILE A 3 21.95 0.95 1.92
N ARG A 4 22.17 1.67 0.83
CA ARG A 4 21.38 1.47 -0.38
C ARG A 4 21.69 0.08 -0.92
N PHE A 5 20.66 -0.61 -1.39
CA PHE A 5 20.83 -1.91 -2.00
C PHE A 5 21.38 -1.75 -3.42
N GLU A 6 22.49 -2.38 -3.70
CA GLU A 6 23.03 -2.56 -5.05
C GLU A 6 22.93 -4.03 -5.41
N GLN A 7 22.16 -4.33 -6.46
CA GLN A 7 22.04 -5.71 -6.89
C GLN A 7 23.35 -6.19 -7.52
N GLN A 8 24.01 -7.12 -6.86
CA GLN A 8 25.13 -7.85 -7.46
C GLN A 8 24.59 -8.93 -8.41
N LEU A 9 25.11 -8.96 -9.62
CA LEU A 9 24.78 -10.01 -10.58
C LEU A 9 25.42 -11.32 -10.11
N SER A 10 24.64 -12.14 -9.44
CA SER A 10 25.02 -13.49 -9.01
C SER A 10 24.39 -14.54 -9.93
N LEU A 11 25.11 -15.63 -10.16
CA LEU A 11 24.56 -16.76 -10.93
C LEU A 11 23.28 -17.26 -10.26
N GLY A 12 22.21 -17.47 -11.02
CA GLY A 12 20.92 -17.95 -10.48
C GLY A 12 19.99 -16.86 -9.95
N VAL A 13 20.43 -15.62 -9.79
CA VAL A 13 19.59 -14.50 -9.35
C VAL A 13 19.12 -13.70 -10.56
N THR A 14 17.80 -13.56 -10.72
CA THR A 14 17.22 -12.73 -11.78
C THR A 14 17.42 -11.26 -11.45
N PRO A 15 18.01 -10.46 -12.36
CA PRO A 15 18.09 -9.01 -12.19
C PRO A 15 16.69 -8.41 -12.00
N ILE A 16 16.53 -7.46 -11.07
CA ILE A 16 15.26 -6.81 -10.79
C ILE A 16 14.63 -6.22 -12.07
N SER A 17 15.46 -5.65 -12.94
CA SER A 17 15.04 -5.09 -14.23
C SER A 17 14.45 -6.11 -15.21
N LEU A 18 14.78 -7.39 -15.06
CA LEU A 18 14.35 -8.47 -15.95
C LEU A 18 13.25 -9.35 -15.33
N VAL A 19 12.80 -9.04 -14.13
CA VAL A 19 11.70 -9.78 -13.48
C VAL A 19 10.43 -9.61 -14.31
N ASN A 20 9.86 -10.72 -14.76
CA ASN A 20 8.58 -10.71 -15.46
C ASN A 20 7.42 -10.73 -14.44
N ILE A 21 6.65 -9.65 -14.40
CA ILE A 21 5.53 -9.49 -13.48
C ILE A 21 4.23 -9.61 -14.27
N PRO A 22 3.49 -10.73 -14.13
CA PRO A 22 2.23 -10.91 -14.82
C PRO A 22 1.14 -10.04 -14.18
N LEU A 23 0.37 -9.32 -15.01
CA LEU A 23 -0.72 -8.47 -14.53
C LEU A 23 -2.02 -9.27 -14.49
N TYR A 24 -2.54 -9.51 -13.29
CA TYR A 24 -3.87 -10.07 -13.07
C TYR A 24 -4.86 -8.95 -12.75
N LYS A 25 -6.06 -9.00 -13.35
CA LYS A 25 -7.04 -7.89 -13.28
C LYS A 25 -7.54 -7.52 -11.88
N ARG A 26 -7.38 -8.40 -10.88
CA ARG A 26 -7.94 -8.23 -9.52
C ARG A 26 -6.89 -8.32 -8.41
N ASP A 27 -5.62 -8.47 -8.77
CA ASP A 27 -4.54 -8.56 -7.81
C ASP A 27 -3.80 -7.22 -7.75
N GLU A 28 -3.67 -6.65 -6.57
CA GLU A 28 -3.03 -5.36 -6.34
C GLU A 28 -1.50 -5.47 -6.24
N LEU A 29 -1.00 -6.67 -5.95
CA LEU A 29 0.44 -6.91 -5.78
C LEU A 29 1.24 -6.71 -7.08
N PRO A 30 0.87 -7.27 -8.24
CA PRO A 30 1.66 -7.12 -9.46
C PRO A 30 1.83 -5.67 -9.94
N PRO A 31 0.80 -4.80 -9.98
CA PRO A 31 0.98 -3.38 -10.31
C PRO A 31 1.93 -2.67 -9.34
N THR A 32 1.87 -3.00 -8.05
CA THR A 32 2.75 -2.45 -7.03
C THR A 32 4.21 -2.86 -7.26
N LEU A 33 4.44 -4.14 -7.58
CA LEU A 33 5.78 -4.63 -7.89
C LEU A 33 6.34 -4.01 -9.17
N LEU A 34 5.50 -3.73 -10.18
CA LEU A 34 5.90 -2.98 -11.37
C LEU A 34 6.32 -1.55 -11.04
N ALA A 35 5.59 -0.87 -10.16
CA ALA A 35 5.97 0.46 -9.70
C ALA A 35 7.32 0.45 -8.98
N LEU A 36 7.56 -0.54 -8.13
CA LEU A 36 8.86 -0.74 -7.47
C LEU A 36 9.98 -1.04 -8.47
N GLN A 37 9.73 -1.91 -9.45
CA GLN A 37 10.68 -2.19 -10.54
C GLN A 37 11.00 -0.91 -11.34
N PHE A 38 10.01 -0.08 -11.61
CA PHE A 38 10.20 1.21 -12.28
C PHE A 38 11.05 2.17 -11.46
N ILE A 39 10.83 2.26 -10.14
CA ILE A 39 11.68 3.03 -9.22
C ILE A 39 13.14 2.54 -9.31
N PHE A 40 13.34 1.22 -9.26
CA PHE A 40 14.68 0.64 -9.26
C PHE A 40 15.42 0.88 -10.57
N THR A 41 14.71 0.80 -11.70
CA THR A 41 15.31 0.91 -13.06
C THR A 41 15.51 2.34 -13.55
N ASN A 42 14.85 3.33 -12.92
CA ASN A 42 14.98 4.74 -13.27
C ASN A 42 15.96 5.44 -12.31
N PRO A 43 17.19 5.81 -12.77
CA PRO A 43 18.22 6.35 -11.89
C PRO A 43 17.82 7.64 -11.18
N GLU A 44 17.11 8.56 -11.86
CA GLU A 44 16.69 9.85 -11.28
C GLU A 44 15.65 9.64 -10.19
N LEU A 45 14.66 8.80 -10.46
CA LEU A 45 13.61 8.49 -9.49
C LEU A 45 14.16 7.70 -8.30
N ASN A 46 15.05 6.75 -8.57
CA ASN A 46 15.77 5.97 -7.56
C ASN A 46 16.51 6.88 -6.58
N GLU A 47 17.30 7.85 -7.08
CA GLU A 47 18.02 8.80 -6.25
C GLU A 47 17.09 9.65 -5.38
N GLN A 48 15.99 10.14 -5.95
CA GLN A 48 15.00 10.94 -5.20
C GLN A 48 14.35 10.11 -4.09
N VAL A 49 13.95 8.88 -4.37
CA VAL A 49 13.34 7.97 -3.40
C VAL A 49 14.32 7.62 -2.28
N PHE A 50 15.57 7.26 -2.62
CA PHE A 50 16.58 6.98 -1.58
C PHE A 50 16.92 8.19 -0.74
N SER A 51 16.92 9.39 -1.31
CA SER A 51 17.11 10.63 -0.54
C SER A 51 16.02 10.84 0.52
N ILE A 52 14.77 10.48 0.21
CA ILE A 52 13.67 10.52 1.19
C ILE A 52 13.89 9.45 2.27
N LEU A 53 14.16 8.22 1.87
CA LEU A 53 14.37 7.11 2.80
C LEU A 53 15.53 7.38 3.77
N GLU A 54 16.62 7.93 3.28
CA GLU A 54 17.78 8.30 4.10
C GLU A 54 17.42 9.38 5.12
N LYS A 55 16.68 10.40 4.73
CA LYS A 55 16.21 11.44 5.65
C LYS A 55 15.32 10.89 6.76
N VAL A 56 14.42 9.96 6.43
CA VAL A 56 13.47 9.40 7.39
C VAL A 56 14.12 8.34 8.27
N ILE A 57 14.86 7.39 7.67
CA ILE A 57 15.34 6.19 8.36
C ILE A 57 16.69 6.42 9.06
N LEU A 58 17.57 7.25 8.48
CA LEU A 58 18.93 7.47 8.99
C LEU A 58 19.04 8.71 9.87
N SER A 59 18.03 9.58 9.89
CA SER A 59 18.03 10.79 10.71
C SER A 59 18.31 10.47 12.18
N GLY A 60 19.32 11.15 12.74
CA GLY A 60 19.72 11.01 14.15
C GLY A 60 20.40 9.68 14.53
N LYS A 61 20.67 8.78 13.59
CA LYS A 61 21.34 7.50 13.87
C LYS A 61 22.82 7.57 13.50
N GLN A 62 23.68 7.14 14.44
CA GLN A 62 25.11 6.98 14.15
C GLN A 62 25.33 5.81 13.20
N ASN A 63 26.24 6.01 12.25
CA ASN A 63 26.58 5.02 11.22
C ASN A 63 27.53 3.91 11.74
N THR A 64 27.35 3.52 12.99
CA THR A 64 28.16 2.52 13.70
C THR A 64 27.30 1.31 14.08
N GLY A 65 27.91 0.14 14.15
CA GLY A 65 27.27 -1.10 14.60
C GLY A 65 26.97 -2.10 13.49
N ARG A 66 26.16 -3.14 13.81
CA ARG A 66 25.81 -4.24 12.91
C ARG A 66 25.04 -3.71 11.68
N THR A 67 25.33 -4.28 10.53
CA THR A 67 24.60 -3.99 9.28
C THR A 67 23.13 -4.33 9.47
N GLY A 68 22.27 -3.32 9.25
CA GLY A 68 20.82 -3.49 9.26
C GLY A 68 20.29 -3.91 7.90
N MET A 69 18.96 -4.03 7.80
CA MET A 69 18.30 -4.29 6.52
C MET A 69 18.52 -3.11 5.56
N ASP A 70 18.77 -3.41 4.29
CA ASP A 70 18.98 -2.42 3.24
C ASP A 70 17.75 -1.55 3.01
N LEU A 71 17.95 -0.30 2.62
CA LEU A 71 16.84 0.65 2.41
C LEU A 71 15.86 0.17 1.35
N TRP A 72 16.34 -0.53 0.31
CA TRP A 72 15.48 -1.11 -0.72
C TRP A 72 14.53 -2.16 -0.17
N HIS A 73 15.03 -3.08 0.65
CA HIS A 73 14.19 -4.09 1.28
C HIS A 73 13.14 -3.48 2.20
N ILE A 74 13.50 -2.42 2.94
CA ILE A 74 12.58 -1.67 3.79
C ILE A 74 11.46 -1.04 2.94
N LEU A 75 11.83 -0.41 1.82
CA LEU A 75 10.87 0.18 0.89
C LEU A 75 9.89 -0.86 0.35
N VAL A 76 10.41 -1.97 -0.19
CA VAL A 76 9.57 -3.04 -0.75
C VAL A 76 8.59 -3.57 0.30
N LEU A 77 9.07 -3.90 1.50
CA LEU A 77 8.23 -4.44 2.58
C LEU A 77 7.17 -3.43 3.06
N GLY A 78 7.55 -2.17 3.20
CA GLY A 78 6.61 -1.11 3.63
C GLY A 78 5.52 -0.86 2.60
N VAL A 79 5.89 -0.76 1.32
CA VAL A 79 4.94 -0.55 0.22
C VAL A 79 4.01 -1.75 0.06
N VAL A 80 4.55 -2.98 0.06
CA VAL A 80 3.73 -4.21 -0.04
C VAL A 80 2.75 -4.30 1.14
N ARG A 81 3.19 -3.99 2.35
CA ARG A 81 2.32 -3.97 3.53
C ARG A 81 1.17 -2.97 3.39
N SER A 82 1.49 -1.75 2.98
CA SER A 82 0.51 -0.68 2.84
C SER A 82 -0.49 -0.96 1.72
N THR A 83 -0.02 -1.46 0.56
CA THR A 83 -0.89 -1.75 -0.59
C THR A 83 -1.86 -2.90 -0.32
N LEU A 84 -1.39 -3.97 0.33
CA LEU A 84 -2.22 -5.15 0.61
C LEU A 84 -2.97 -5.06 1.94
N ASP A 85 -2.76 -4.00 2.72
CA ASP A 85 -3.31 -3.81 4.08
C ASP A 85 -3.16 -5.06 4.96
N ILE A 86 -1.96 -5.64 4.97
CA ILE A 86 -1.67 -6.89 5.67
C ILE A 86 -0.98 -6.66 7.01
N ASN A 87 -1.21 -7.57 7.96
CA ASN A 87 -0.51 -7.62 9.22
C ASN A 87 0.95 -8.10 9.06
N TYR A 88 1.76 -7.97 10.12
CA TYR A 88 3.18 -8.33 10.09
C TYR A 88 3.43 -9.83 9.92
N ASP A 89 2.52 -10.70 10.39
CA ASP A 89 2.63 -12.15 10.21
C ASP A 89 2.52 -12.52 8.72
N ARG A 90 1.52 -11.94 8.06
CA ARG A 90 1.33 -12.14 6.62
C ARG A 90 2.47 -11.51 5.81
N LEU A 91 2.94 -10.32 6.20
CA LEU A 91 4.09 -9.66 5.56
C LEU A 91 5.36 -10.52 5.67
N TRP A 92 5.63 -11.10 6.85
CA TRP A 92 6.74 -12.01 7.04
C TRP A 92 6.65 -13.24 6.13
N HIS A 93 5.44 -13.80 5.99
CA HIS A 93 5.20 -14.92 5.08
C HIS A 93 5.47 -14.51 3.62
N VAL A 94 4.95 -13.37 3.18
CA VAL A 94 5.17 -12.85 1.83
C VAL A 94 6.67 -12.59 1.57
N ALA A 95 7.38 -11.98 2.50
CA ALA A 95 8.81 -11.69 2.38
C ALA A 95 9.69 -12.95 2.22
N ASN A 96 9.24 -14.09 2.76
CA ASN A 96 10.03 -15.33 2.76
C ASN A 96 9.57 -16.35 1.72
N TYR A 97 8.31 -16.29 1.24
CA TYR A 97 7.73 -17.35 0.41
C TYR A 97 7.10 -16.85 -0.88
N ASP A 98 6.84 -15.54 -1.03
CA ASP A 98 6.35 -15.02 -2.30
C ASP A 98 7.50 -14.81 -3.29
N LYS A 99 7.48 -15.56 -4.37
CA LYS A 99 8.56 -15.56 -5.36
C LYS A 99 8.75 -14.19 -6.03
N LEU A 100 7.66 -13.51 -6.40
CA LEU A 100 7.74 -12.22 -7.09
C LEU A 100 8.29 -11.12 -6.18
N VAL A 101 7.81 -11.08 -4.93
CA VAL A 101 8.32 -10.13 -3.93
C VAL A 101 9.81 -10.38 -3.67
N ARG A 102 10.23 -11.63 -3.52
CA ARG A 102 11.63 -12.00 -3.33
C ARG A 102 12.51 -11.63 -4.52
N GLN A 103 11.99 -11.79 -5.76
CA GLN A 103 12.69 -11.36 -6.97
C GLN A 103 12.87 -9.84 -7.01
N ILE A 104 11.84 -9.07 -6.67
CA ILE A 104 11.92 -7.60 -6.58
C ILE A 104 12.81 -7.14 -5.42
N MET A 105 12.90 -7.90 -4.35
CA MET A 105 13.90 -7.66 -3.29
C MET A 105 15.34 -8.05 -3.73
N GLY A 106 15.50 -8.78 -4.85
CA GLY A 106 16.78 -9.26 -5.32
C GLY A 106 17.40 -10.35 -4.43
N VAL A 107 16.57 -11.09 -3.70
CA VAL A 107 17.02 -12.17 -2.77
C VAL A 107 16.59 -13.57 -3.20
N GLU A 108 15.83 -13.66 -4.29
CA GLU A 108 15.40 -14.96 -4.83
C GLU A 108 16.51 -15.55 -5.68
N SER A 109 16.88 -16.78 -5.38
CA SER A 109 17.77 -17.59 -6.21
C SER A 109 17.00 -18.73 -6.85
N ASN A 110 17.22 -18.95 -8.15
CA ASN A 110 16.70 -20.11 -8.86
C ASN A 110 17.64 -21.30 -8.77
N ASP A 111 18.79 -21.14 -8.09
CA ASP A 111 19.79 -22.18 -7.95
C ASP A 111 19.64 -22.88 -6.60
N SER A 112 19.49 -24.22 -6.65
CA SER A 112 19.38 -25.06 -5.45
C SER A 112 20.64 -25.09 -4.59
N PHE A 113 21.76 -24.61 -5.11
CA PHE A 113 23.04 -24.53 -4.40
C PHE A 113 23.25 -23.23 -3.63
N CYS A 114 22.43 -22.22 -3.88
CA CYS A 114 22.51 -20.95 -3.14
C CYS A 114 21.65 -21.01 -1.87
N GLU A 115 22.22 -20.62 -0.74
CA GLU A 115 21.46 -20.47 0.50
C GLU A 115 20.39 -19.41 0.33
N GLU A 116 19.13 -19.78 0.54
CA GLU A 116 18.02 -18.84 0.52
C GLU A 116 18.15 -17.83 1.68
N LYS A 117 18.23 -16.55 1.37
CA LYS A 117 18.16 -15.49 2.37
C LYS A 117 16.75 -15.46 2.96
N LYS A 118 16.63 -15.83 4.24
CA LYS A 118 15.38 -15.74 5.01
C LYS A 118 15.45 -14.61 6.03
N PHE A 119 14.31 -13.94 6.19
CA PHE A 119 14.16 -12.83 7.11
C PHE A 119 13.49 -13.32 8.41
N ALA A 120 14.07 -12.99 9.56
CA ALA A 120 13.44 -13.23 10.86
C ALA A 120 12.21 -12.33 11.02
N TYR A 121 11.18 -12.79 11.72
CA TYR A 121 9.93 -12.05 11.96
C TYR A 121 10.17 -10.67 12.57
N ASN A 122 10.96 -10.58 13.63
CA ASN A 122 11.26 -9.30 14.27
C ASN A 122 11.99 -8.34 13.31
N THR A 123 12.87 -8.86 12.46
CA THR A 123 13.56 -8.04 11.45
C THR A 123 12.58 -7.43 10.44
N VAL A 124 11.60 -8.21 9.96
CA VAL A 124 10.56 -7.70 9.05
C VAL A 124 9.71 -6.65 9.75
N ARG A 125 9.21 -6.96 10.95
CA ARG A 125 8.35 -6.06 11.72
C ARG A 125 9.03 -4.73 12.03
N GLU A 126 10.23 -4.76 12.60
CA GLU A 126 10.97 -3.56 13.01
C GLU A 126 11.36 -2.68 11.82
N ASN A 127 11.69 -3.28 10.69
CA ASN A 127 12.12 -2.52 9.52
C ASN A 127 10.93 -1.99 8.70
N ALA A 128 9.87 -2.77 8.51
CA ALA A 128 8.67 -2.30 7.83
C ALA A 128 7.93 -1.19 8.61
N SER A 129 8.03 -1.17 9.94
CA SER A 129 7.46 -0.10 10.77
C SER A 129 8.19 1.24 10.70
N LEU A 130 9.34 1.31 10.05
CA LEU A 130 10.08 2.57 9.86
C LEU A 130 9.48 3.47 8.79
N LEU A 131 8.65 2.92 7.90
CA LEU A 131 7.94 3.69 6.88
C LEU A 131 6.56 4.03 7.40
N ASP A 132 6.35 5.32 7.61
CA ASP A 132 5.05 5.88 7.91
C ASP A 132 4.25 6.18 6.62
N GLU A 133 2.96 6.37 6.77
CA GLU A 133 2.04 6.66 5.67
C GLU A 133 2.44 7.92 4.91
N ALA A 134 2.88 8.96 5.62
CA ALA A 134 3.31 10.22 5.01
C ALA A 134 4.53 10.05 4.10
N THR A 135 5.46 9.18 4.47
CA THR A 135 6.63 8.85 3.63
C THR A 135 6.21 8.09 2.38
N ILE A 136 5.31 7.12 2.52
CA ILE A 136 4.77 6.36 1.39
C ILE A 136 4.05 7.29 0.41
N ASP A 137 3.24 8.24 0.89
CA ASP A 137 2.54 9.22 0.06
C ASP A 137 3.50 10.15 -0.69
N GLN A 138 4.60 10.57 -0.06
CA GLN A 138 5.64 11.34 -0.73
C GLN A 138 6.27 10.55 -1.89
N ILE A 139 6.59 9.28 -1.66
CA ILE A 139 7.15 8.39 -2.69
C ILE A 139 6.13 8.17 -3.81
N ASN A 140 4.87 7.89 -3.49
CA ASN A 140 3.79 7.75 -4.48
C ASN A 140 3.65 8.99 -5.35
N THR A 141 3.70 10.17 -4.74
CA THR A 141 3.62 11.44 -5.48
C THR A 141 4.78 11.58 -6.49
N LEU A 142 5.99 11.18 -6.14
CA LEU A 142 7.14 11.18 -7.05
C LEU A 142 6.95 10.20 -8.19
N VAL A 143 6.51 8.98 -7.90
CA VAL A 143 6.28 7.93 -8.91
C VAL A 143 5.20 8.36 -9.91
N ILE A 144 4.10 8.95 -9.43
CA ILE A 144 3.02 9.46 -10.27
C ILE A 144 3.54 10.58 -11.17
N LYS A 145 4.29 11.54 -10.63
CA LYS A 145 4.88 12.64 -11.42
C LYS A 145 5.81 12.11 -12.50
N ALA A 146 6.70 11.17 -12.17
CA ALA A 146 7.60 10.54 -13.13
C ALA A 146 6.84 9.77 -14.21
N GLY A 147 5.81 9.00 -13.83
CA GLY A 147 4.95 8.28 -14.77
C GLY A 147 4.20 9.21 -15.71
N HIS A 148 3.69 10.36 -15.25
CA HIS A 148 3.02 11.36 -16.10
C HIS A 148 3.96 12.01 -17.11
N GLN A 149 5.21 12.27 -16.76
CA GLN A 149 6.20 12.79 -17.68
C GLN A 149 6.46 11.84 -18.87
N ILE A 150 6.44 10.54 -18.61
CA ILE A 150 6.66 9.51 -19.64
C ILE A 150 5.43 9.34 -20.52
N VAL A 151 4.24 9.25 -19.93
CA VAL A 151 3.01 8.89 -20.68
C VAL A 151 2.42 10.07 -21.42
N LYS A 152 2.71 11.32 -21.05
CA LYS A 152 2.19 12.58 -21.65
C LYS A 152 0.67 12.59 -21.90
N LYS A 153 -0.10 11.72 -21.23
CA LYS A 153 -1.56 11.65 -21.35
C LYS A 153 -2.23 12.52 -20.30
N LYS A 154 -3.30 13.24 -20.71
CA LYS A 154 -4.14 13.95 -19.73
C LYS A 154 -4.75 12.95 -18.75
N LEU A 155 -4.64 13.25 -17.47
CA LEU A 155 -5.27 12.47 -16.41
C LEU A 155 -6.80 12.48 -16.63
N LYS A 156 -7.41 11.32 -16.78
CA LYS A 156 -8.87 11.19 -16.75
C LYS A 156 -9.24 10.76 -15.33
N VAL A 157 -9.67 11.71 -14.52
CA VAL A 157 -10.20 11.43 -13.20
C VAL A 157 -11.68 11.07 -13.33
N LYS A 158 -12.09 9.90 -12.89
CA LYS A 158 -13.48 9.57 -12.62
C LYS A 158 -13.69 9.73 -11.12
N ALA A 159 -14.52 10.70 -10.74
CA ALA A 159 -15.04 10.76 -9.38
C ALA A 159 -16.26 9.85 -9.32
N ASP A 160 -16.23 8.84 -8.48
CA ASP A 160 -17.41 8.05 -8.14
C ASP A 160 -18.02 8.60 -6.86
N THR A 161 -19.34 8.74 -6.84
CA THR A 161 -20.04 9.20 -5.66
C THR A 161 -20.21 8.02 -4.71
N TYR A 162 -19.49 8.05 -3.62
CA TYR A 162 -19.70 7.13 -2.52
C TYR A 162 -20.89 7.61 -1.67
N VAL A 163 -21.93 6.82 -1.60
CA VAL A 163 -23.02 7.05 -0.67
C VAL A 163 -22.55 6.60 0.72
N MET A 164 -22.20 7.55 1.57
CA MET A 164 -22.01 7.23 2.99
C MET A 164 -23.35 6.78 3.55
N GLU A 165 -23.43 5.56 4.04
CA GLU A 165 -24.54 5.12 4.84
C GLU A 165 -24.61 5.99 6.10
N SER A 166 -25.43 7.03 6.04
CA SER A 166 -25.74 7.84 7.21
C SER A 166 -26.73 7.06 8.08
N ASN A 167 -26.21 6.48 9.16
CA ASN A 167 -26.96 6.04 10.33
C ASN A 167 -28.29 5.31 10.00
N VAL A 168 -28.24 4.35 9.09
CA VAL A 168 -29.41 3.52 8.79
C VAL A 168 -29.60 2.59 9.97
N HIS A 169 -30.59 2.91 10.78
CA HIS A 169 -31.03 2.05 11.86
C HIS A 169 -31.42 0.69 11.26
N PHE A 170 -30.87 -0.38 11.80
CA PHE A 170 -31.19 -1.74 11.33
C PHE A 170 -32.71 -1.92 11.39
N PRO A 171 -33.41 -2.26 10.29
CA PRO A 171 -34.86 -2.35 10.27
C PRO A 171 -35.30 -3.55 11.10
N SER A 172 -35.49 -3.33 12.39
CA SER A 172 -36.22 -4.27 13.23
C SER A 172 -37.74 -3.97 13.07
N ASP A 173 -38.56 -4.99 13.21
CA ASP A 173 -40.04 -4.83 13.12
C ASP A 173 -40.57 -3.74 14.07
N ILE A 174 -39.94 -3.58 15.22
CA ILE A 174 -40.25 -2.54 16.21
C ILE A 174 -39.88 -1.15 15.69
N SER A 175 -38.71 -0.98 15.06
CA SER A 175 -38.28 0.32 14.52
C SER A 175 -39.15 0.73 13.32
N LEU A 176 -39.52 -0.21 12.46
CA LEU A 176 -40.44 0.02 11.34
C LEU A 176 -41.82 0.41 11.82
N LEU A 177 -42.35 -0.24 12.87
CA LEU A 177 -43.62 0.08 13.47
C LEU A 177 -43.61 1.50 14.10
N TRP A 178 -42.52 1.84 14.78
CA TRP A 178 -42.31 3.17 15.36
C TRP A 178 -42.26 4.27 14.29
N ASP A 179 -41.50 4.04 13.21
CA ASP A 179 -41.39 5.00 12.11
C ASP A 179 -42.74 5.16 11.36
N ALA A 180 -43.46 4.07 11.15
CA ALA A 180 -44.81 4.12 10.60
C ALA A 180 -45.77 4.91 11.46
N SER A 181 -45.77 4.69 12.79
CA SER A 181 -46.57 5.42 13.73
C SER A 181 -46.29 6.92 13.76
N ARG A 182 -45.01 7.29 13.77
CA ARG A 182 -44.58 8.68 13.69
C ARG A 182 -45.04 9.33 12.39
N LYS A 183 -44.87 8.64 11.24
CA LYS A 183 -45.32 9.15 9.95
C LYS A 183 -46.82 9.37 9.87
N CYS A 184 -47.63 8.49 10.48
CA CYS A 184 -49.07 8.67 10.59
C CYS A 184 -49.41 9.91 11.41
N ILE A 185 -48.78 10.13 12.56
CA ILE A 185 -48.99 11.31 13.41
C ILE A 185 -48.64 12.59 12.65
N ASP A 186 -47.46 12.63 12.00
CA ASP A 186 -47.05 13.78 11.21
C ASP A 186 -48.02 14.09 10.06
N THR A 187 -48.55 13.05 9.41
CA THR A 187 -49.53 13.20 8.35
C THR A 187 -50.87 13.78 8.89
N ILE A 188 -51.35 13.30 10.03
CA ILE A 188 -52.54 13.81 10.67
C ILE A 188 -52.38 15.29 11.06
N MET A 189 -51.24 15.62 11.68
CA MET A 189 -50.95 17.02 12.08
C MET A 189 -50.84 17.96 10.86
N ASN A 190 -50.34 17.47 9.74
CA ASN A 190 -50.30 18.25 8.49
C ASN A 190 -51.70 18.42 7.89
N CYS A 191 -52.53 17.38 7.89
CA CYS A 191 -53.94 17.48 7.47
C CYS A 191 -54.74 18.44 8.35
N GLU A 192 -54.57 18.43 9.67
CA GLU A 192 -55.19 19.39 10.57
C GLU A 192 -54.85 20.83 10.23
N LYS A 193 -53.56 21.10 9.89
CA LYS A 193 -53.10 22.41 9.46
C LYS A 193 -53.68 22.85 8.12
N GLU A 194 -53.68 21.94 7.14
CA GLU A 194 -54.20 22.24 5.80
C GLU A 194 -55.72 22.46 5.76
N PHE A 195 -56.45 21.70 6.54
CA PHE A 195 -57.92 21.75 6.55
C PHE A 195 -58.54 22.60 7.66
N ASN A 196 -57.69 23.30 8.48
CA ASN A 196 -58.15 24.10 9.63
C ASN A 196 -59.13 23.36 10.54
N LEU A 197 -58.98 22.07 10.73
CA LEU A 197 -59.78 21.26 11.62
C LEU A 197 -59.27 21.48 13.05
N SER A 198 -59.80 22.51 13.74
CA SER A 198 -59.60 22.66 15.18
C SER A 198 -60.57 21.76 15.91
N GLY A 199 -60.06 20.69 16.52
CA GLY A 199 -60.77 19.92 17.50
C GLY A 199 -60.73 20.56 18.88
#